data_3cc621d9695080dabb07716bb9d77ebb
#
_entry.id   3cc621d9695080dabb07716bb9d77ebb
#
_cell.length_a   1.000
_cell.length_b   1.000
_cell.length_c   1.000
_cell.angle_alpha   90.00
_cell.angle_beta   90.00
_cell.angle_gamma   90.00
#
_symmetry.space_group_name_H-M   'P 1'
#
loop_
_entity.id
_entity.type
_entity.pdbx_description
1 polymer ?
#
loop_
_entity_poly.entity_id
_entity_poly.type
_entity_poly.pdbx_seq_one_letter_code
_entity_poly.pdbx_strand_id
1 'polypeptide(L)'
;VLWKEIDWIFRGLFKFQMNAETKYVINILISMIPIGIVGVFFKDTVEQIFGSGLLVVGCMLLLTAALLAFSYYAKPRQKESISMKDAFIIGLAQACAVMPGLSRSGSTIATGLLLGNNKAKLAQFSFLMVIPPILGEALLDVMKMVKGEDVAGSIPALSLAVGFVAAF
;
A
#
# COMPACT_ATOMS: atom_id res chain seq x y z
N VAL A 1 -5.17 6.71 -14.26
CA VAL A 1 -5.21 5.27 -14.56
C VAL A 1 -6.30 4.58 -13.75
N LEU A 2 -6.44 4.86 -12.45
CA LEU A 2 -7.42 4.23 -11.55
C LEU A 2 -8.75 5.00 -11.42
N TRP A 3 -8.99 6.01 -12.25
CA TRP A 3 -10.16 6.87 -12.12
C TRP A 3 -11.48 6.11 -12.30
N LYS A 4 -11.49 5.14 -13.21
CA LYS A 4 -12.68 4.29 -13.48
C LYS A 4 -13.02 3.40 -12.30
N GLU A 5 -12.02 2.83 -11.64
CA GLU A 5 -12.16 2.00 -10.45
C GLU A 5 -12.64 2.82 -9.25
N ILE A 6 -12.11 4.02 -9.09
CA ILE A 6 -12.52 4.94 -8.03
C ILE A 6 -13.99 5.37 -8.25
N ASP A 7 -14.37 5.76 -9.45
CA ASP A 7 -15.76 6.12 -9.80
C ASP A 7 -16.71 4.93 -9.59
N TRP A 8 -16.31 3.71 -9.99
CA TRP A 8 -17.06 2.49 -9.77
C TRP A 8 -17.29 2.21 -8.27
N ILE A 9 -16.25 2.36 -7.44
CA ILE A 9 -16.34 2.22 -5.98
C ILE A 9 -17.29 3.25 -5.39
N PHE A 10 -17.14 4.53 -5.75
CA PHE A 10 -18.01 5.59 -5.21
C PHE A 10 -19.47 5.36 -5.57
N ARG A 11 -19.77 5.04 -6.82
CA ARG A 11 -21.17 4.77 -7.25
C ARG A 11 -21.77 3.55 -6.56
N GLY A 12 -20.95 2.52 -6.28
CA GLY A 12 -21.39 1.32 -5.57
C GLY A 12 -21.66 1.56 -4.08
N LEU A 13 -20.81 2.37 -3.43
CA LEU A 13 -20.97 2.72 -2.01
C LEU A 13 -22.27 3.49 -1.74
N PHE A 14 -22.63 4.42 -2.63
CA PHE A 14 -23.86 5.23 -2.49
C PHE A 14 -25.14 4.41 -2.62
N LYS A 15 -25.09 3.17 -3.12
CA LYS A 15 -26.27 2.29 -3.20
C LYS A 15 -26.63 1.59 -1.89
N PHE A 16 -25.80 1.70 -0.84
CA PHE A 16 -26.01 1.11 0.49
C PHE A 16 -26.44 -0.38 0.47
N GLN A 17 -25.96 -1.15 -0.50
CA GLN A 17 -26.23 -2.58 -0.66
C GLN A 17 -24.93 -3.37 -0.63
N MET A 18 -25.00 -4.65 -0.22
CA MET A 18 -23.86 -5.57 -0.23
C MET A 18 -23.54 -6.04 -1.65
N ASN A 19 -23.05 -5.10 -2.47
CA ASN A 19 -22.65 -5.32 -3.87
C ASN A 19 -21.19 -5.76 -3.97
N ALA A 20 -20.72 -6.08 -5.17
CA ALA A 20 -19.33 -6.39 -5.44
C ALA A 20 -18.39 -5.24 -5.03
N GLU A 21 -18.83 -3.99 -5.23
CA GLU A 21 -18.12 -2.76 -4.86
C GLU A 21 -17.93 -2.67 -3.34
N THR A 22 -18.99 -2.90 -2.58
CA THR A 22 -18.95 -2.88 -1.11
C THR A 22 -18.03 -3.96 -0.56
N LYS A 23 -18.08 -5.17 -1.10
CA LYS A 23 -17.16 -6.25 -0.74
C LYS A 23 -15.71 -5.89 -1.05
N TYR A 24 -15.48 -5.22 -2.17
CA TYR A 24 -14.14 -4.78 -2.56
C TYR A 24 -13.58 -3.74 -1.59
N VAL A 25 -14.39 -2.76 -1.18
CA VAL A 25 -14.02 -1.77 -0.15
C VAL A 25 -13.76 -2.43 1.19
N ILE A 26 -14.61 -3.38 1.62
CA ILE A 26 -14.38 -4.14 2.84
C ILE A 26 -13.05 -4.88 2.79
N ASN A 27 -12.70 -5.48 1.67
CA ASN A 27 -11.40 -6.15 1.50
C ASN A 27 -10.23 -5.16 1.61
N ILE A 28 -10.36 -3.95 1.04
CA ILE A 28 -9.37 -2.89 1.22
C ILE A 28 -9.24 -2.53 2.71
N LEU A 29 -10.35 -2.30 3.41
CA LEU A 29 -10.33 -1.98 4.84
C LEU A 29 -9.71 -3.09 5.68
N ILE A 30 -10.05 -4.35 5.41
CA ILE A 30 -9.46 -5.52 6.08
C ILE A 30 -7.94 -5.56 5.84
N SER A 31 -7.48 -5.29 4.62
CA SER A 31 -6.06 -5.27 4.29
C SER A 31 -5.29 -4.11 4.96
N MET A 32 -6.00 -3.07 5.41
CA MET A 32 -5.39 -1.96 6.14
C MET A 32 -5.16 -2.26 7.64
N ILE A 33 -5.82 -3.27 8.21
CA ILE A 33 -5.69 -3.61 9.63
C ILE A 33 -4.23 -3.91 10.01
N PRO A 34 -3.51 -4.80 9.32
CA PRO A 34 -2.12 -5.11 9.68
C PRO A 34 -1.19 -3.90 9.60
N ILE A 35 -1.30 -3.08 8.54
CA ILE A 35 -0.44 -1.90 8.40
C ILE A 35 -0.79 -0.82 9.42
N GLY A 36 -2.06 -0.68 9.79
CA GLY A 36 -2.49 0.21 10.86
C GLY A 36 -1.90 -0.19 12.21
N ILE A 37 -1.89 -1.49 12.53
CA ILE A 37 -1.26 -2.01 13.74
C ILE A 37 0.25 -1.69 13.75
N VAL A 38 0.94 -1.94 12.64
CA VAL A 38 2.37 -1.64 12.52
C VAL A 38 2.63 -0.14 12.67
N GLY A 39 1.84 0.72 12.02
CA GLY A 39 2.01 2.17 12.09
C GLY A 39 1.77 2.76 13.49
N VAL A 40 0.88 2.16 14.29
CA VAL A 40 0.56 2.67 15.63
C VAL A 40 1.48 2.08 16.70
N PHE A 41 1.70 0.76 16.68
CA PHE A 41 2.40 0.05 17.78
C PHE A 41 3.88 -0.18 17.50
N PHE A 42 4.33 -0.18 16.26
CA PHE A 42 5.71 -0.51 15.87
C PHE A 42 6.45 0.65 15.17
N LYS A 43 5.95 1.88 15.33
CA LYS A 43 6.55 3.05 14.69
C LYS A 43 8.03 3.19 15.02
N ASP A 44 8.39 3.12 16.31
CA ASP A 44 9.78 3.26 16.76
C ASP A 44 10.68 2.13 16.21
N THR A 45 10.16 0.91 16.13
CA THR A 45 10.87 -0.22 15.54
C THR A 45 11.13 -0.01 14.06
N VAL A 46 10.14 0.52 13.33
CA VAL A 46 10.29 0.85 11.91
C VAL A 46 11.34 1.94 11.73
N GLU A 47 11.31 3.00 12.53
CA GLU A 47 12.31 4.08 12.48
C GLU A 47 13.74 3.57 12.77
N GLN A 48 13.90 2.65 13.72
CA GLN A 48 15.19 2.00 14.00
C GLN A 48 15.68 1.17 12.80
N ILE A 49 14.79 0.44 12.13
CA ILE A 49 15.13 -0.34 10.94
C ILE A 49 15.56 0.58 9.80
N PHE A 50 14.94 1.75 9.63
CA PHE A 50 15.38 2.75 8.66
C PHE A 50 16.79 3.28 8.97
N GLY A 51 17.19 3.33 10.24
CA GLY A 51 18.53 3.68 10.69
C GLY A 51 19.55 2.55 10.64
N SER A 52 19.16 1.29 10.36
CA SER A 52 20.02 0.10 10.46
C SER A 52 21.06 -0.07 9.33
N GLY A 53 21.09 0.86 8.37
CA GLY A 53 22.15 0.94 7.38
C GLY A 53 21.88 0.22 6.05
N LEU A 54 22.82 0.36 5.14
CA LEU A 54 22.72 -0.08 3.74
C LEU A 54 22.59 -1.60 3.57
N LEU A 55 23.06 -2.40 4.53
CA LEU A 55 23.00 -3.85 4.45
C LEU A 55 21.54 -4.35 4.46
N VAL A 56 20.71 -3.82 5.34
CA VAL A 56 19.28 -4.17 5.42
C VAL A 56 18.56 -3.78 4.13
N VAL A 57 18.80 -2.56 3.66
CA VAL A 57 18.24 -2.08 2.39
C VAL A 57 18.65 -2.99 1.23
N GLY A 58 19.92 -3.36 1.15
CA GLY A 58 20.44 -4.27 0.13
C GLY A 58 19.78 -5.65 0.15
N CYS A 59 19.64 -6.25 1.34
CA CYS A 59 18.93 -7.53 1.49
C CYS A 59 17.44 -7.42 1.07
N MET A 60 16.78 -6.33 1.42
CA MET A 60 15.38 -6.10 1.05
C MET A 60 15.21 -5.84 -0.45
N LEU A 61 16.17 -5.20 -1.10
CA LEU A 61 16.19 -5.06 -2.56
C LEU A 61 16.36 -6.41 -3.27
N LEU A 62 17.22 -7.30 -2.77
CA LEU A 62 17.38 -8.66 -3.29
C LEU A 62 16.08 -9.46 -3.12
N LEU A 63 15.43 -9.35 -1.96
CA LEU A 63 14.13 -9.97 -1.72
C LEU A 63 13.06 -9.42 -2.68
N THR A 64 13.04 -8.12 -2.91
CA THR A 64 12.18 -7.47 -3.91
C THR A 64 12.42 -8.04 -5.31
N ALA A 65 13.67 -8.19 -5.72
CA ALA A 65 14.03 -8.77 -7.02
C ALA A 65 13.50 -10.22 -7.13
N ALA A 66 13.64 -11.02 -6.09
CA ALA A 66 13.13 -12.39 -6.05
C ALA A 66 11.58 -12.42 -6.14
N LEU A 67 10.89 -11.53 -5.42
CA LEU A 67 9.41 -11.42 -5.47
C LEU A 67 8.92 -10.97 -6.85
N LEU A 68 9.61 -10.02 -7.48
CA LEU A 68 9.27 -9.56 -8.84
C LEU A 68 9.53 -10.65 -9.88
N ALA A 69 10.65 -11.36 -9.79
CA ALA A 69 10.94 -12.50 -10.65
C ALA A 69 9.86 -13.59 -10.49
N PHE A 70 9.50 -13.93 -9.26
CA PHE A 70 8.39 -14.84 -8.98
C PHE A 70 7.09 -14.37 -9.61
N SER A 71 6.72 -13.09 -9.45
CA SER A 71 5.50 -12.52 -10.02
C SER A 71 5.51 -12.53 -11.56
N TYR A 72 6.69 -12.43 -12.18
CA TYR A 72 6.84 -12.50 -13.62
C TYR A 72 6.62 -13.93 -14.15
N TYR A 73 7.25 -14.93 -13.52
CA TYR A 73 7.16 -16.34 -13.93
C TYR A 73 5.91 -17.06 -13.40
N ALA A 74 5.18 -16.48 -12.46
CA ALA A 74 3.98 -17.09 -11.91
C ALA A 74 2.92 -17.31 -12.99
N LYS A 75 2.44 -18.56 -13.09
CA LYS A 75 1.38 -18.90 -14.05
C LYS A 75 0.09 -18.16 -13.68
N PRO A 76 -0.68 -17.69 -14.68
CA PRO A 76 -1.98 -17.07 -14.41
C PRO A 76 -2.89 -18.04 -13.68
N ARG A 77 -3.46 -17.62 -12.56
CA ARG A 77 -4.45 -18.38 -11.81
C ARG A 77 -5.82 -17.74 -11.97
N GLN A 78 -6.89 -18.54 -11.77
CA GLN A 78 -8.23 -18.20 -12.23
C GLN A 78 -9.15 -17.66 -11.13
N LYS A 79 -8.66 -17.46 -9.90
CA LYS A 79 -9.49 -16.92 -8.82
C LYS A 79 -9.85 -15.47 -9.11
N GLU A 80 -11.08 -15.24 -9.54
CA GLU A 80 -11.51 -13.95 -10.04
C GLU A 80 -11.85 -12.91 -8.96
N SER A 81 -12.06 -13.35 -7.72
CA SER A 81 -12.39 -12.47 -6.60
C SER A 81 -11.44 -12.67 -5.43
N ILE A 82 -10.95 -11.57 -4.88
CA ILE A 82 -10.13 -11.58 -3.67
C ILE A 82 -11.06 -11.82 -2.48
N SER A 83 -10.81 -12.87 -1.71
CA SER A 83 -11.58 -13.15 -0.49
C SER A 83 -11.11 -12.26 0.67
N MET A 84 -11.91 -12.13 1.73
CA MET A 84 -11.54 -11.38 2.94
C MET A 84 -10.27 -11.95 3.60
N LYS A 85 -10.09 -13.29 3.57
CA LYS A 85 -8.87 -13.95 4.07
C LYS A 85 -7.65 -13.59 3.23
N ASP A 86 -7.80 -13.61 1.90
CA ASP A 86 -6.72 -13.22 0.99
C ASP A 86 -6.35 -11.75 1.19
N ALA A 87 -7.35 -10.87 1.32
CA ALA A 87 -7.15 -9.45 1.57
C ALA A 87 -6.36 -9.20 2.86
N PHE A 88 -6.68 -9.92 3.94
CA PHE A 88 -5.95 -9.84 5.20
C PHE A 88 -4.49 -10.30 5.07
N ILE A 89 -4.24 -11.43 4.38
CA ILE A 89 -2.88 -11.97 4.16
C ILE A 89 -2.07 -11.03 3.26
N ILE A 90 -2.68 -10.46 2.22
CA ILE A 90 -2.06 -9.43 1.38
C ILE A 90 -1.73 -8.18 2.22
N GLY A 91 -2.62 -7.81 3.15
CA GLY A 91 -2.40 -6.73 4.10
C GLY A 91 -1.21 -6.99 5.05
N LEU A 92 -1.00 -8.23 5.49
CA LEU A 92 0.20 -8.62 6.25
C LEU A 92 1.47 -8.43 5.41
N ALA A 93 1.45 -8.82 4.14
CA ALA A 93 2.58 -8.59 3.22
C ALA A 93 2.84 -7.09 3.02
N GLN A 94 1.79 -6.26 2.97
CA GLN A 94 1.92 -4.81 2.93
C GLN A 94 2.55 -4.25 4.20
N ALA A 95 2.17 -4.76 5.36
CA ALA A 95 2.76 -4.36 6.64
C ALA A 95 4.25 -4.72 6.73
N CYS A 96 4.65 -5.89 6.25
CA CYS A 96 6.07 -6.26 6.13
C CYS A 96 6.81 -5.35 5.14
N ALA A 97 6.15 -4.89 4.09
CA ALA A 97 6.73 -4.03 3.07
C ALA A 97 6.90 -2.54 3.51
N VAL A 98 6.70 -2.24 4.78
CA VAL A 98 7.15 -0.98 5.40
C VAL A 98 8.68 -0.94 5.49
N MET A 99 9.36 -2.08 5.45
CA MET A 99 10.83 -2.14 5.50
C MET A 99 11.46 -1.44 4.28
N PRO A 100 12.55 -0.66 4.51
CA PRO A 100 13.22 0.08 3.44
C PRO A 100 13.84 -0.88 2.41
N GLY A 101 13.60 -0.63 1.13
CA GLY A 101 14.05 -1.48 0.02
C GLY A 101 13.08 -2.60 -0.37
N LEU A 102 12.11 -2.94 0.47
CA LEU A 102 11.08 -3.92 0.13
C LEU A 102 9.94 -3.27 -0.66
N SER A 103 9.76 -3.74 -1.89
CA SER A 103 8.70 -3.25 -2.77
C SER A 103 7.32 -3.61 -2.22
N ARG A 104 6.51 -2.61 -1.87
CA ARG A 104 5.13 -2.81 -1.40
C ARG A 104 4.27 -3.54 -2.44
N SER A 105 4.23 -3.04 -3.67
CA SER A 105 3.48 -3.68 -4.75
C SER A 105 4.03 -5.06 -5.12
N GLY A 106 5.35 -5.23 -5.12
CA GLY A 106 5.99 -6.53 -5.34
C GLY A 106 5.54 -7.56 -4.30
N SER A 107 5.57 -7.20 -3.03
CA SER A 107 5.17 -8.09 -1.93
C SER A 107 3.68 -8.43 -1.96
N THR A 108 2.81 -7.45 -2.16
CA THR A 108 1.34 -7.66 -2.18
C THR A 108 0.90 -8.47 -3.38
N ILE A 109 1.45 -8.20 -4.57
CA ILE A 109 1.13 -8.95 -5.79
C ILE A 109 1.67 -10.37 -5.70
N ALA A 110 2.92 -10.57 -5.27
CA ALA A 110 3.51 -11.91 -5.11
C ALA A 110 2.70 -12.76 -4.12
N THR A 111 2.33 -12.18 -2.97
CA THR A 111 1.50 -12.86 -1.97
C THR A 111 0.13 -13.23 -2.53
N GLY A 112 -0.54 -12.32 -3.22
CA GLY A 112 -1.83 -12.58 -3.82
C GLY A 112 -1.77 -13.67 -4.93
N LEU A 113 -0.67 -13.74 -5.69
CA LEU A 113 -0.43 -14.80 -6.67
C LEU A 113 -0.24 -16.15 -6.00
N LEU A 114 0.49 -16.22 -4.88
CA LEU A 114 0.62 -17.44 -4.07
C LEU A 114 -0.74 -17.94 -3.57
N LEU A 115 -1.64 -17.04 -3.21
CA LEU A 115 -3.02 -17.37 -2.81
C LEU A 115 -3.92 -17.77 -3.99
N GLY A 116 -3.42 -17.70 -5.21
CA GLY A 116 -4.13 -18.13 -6.41
C GLY A 116 -5.03 -17.09 -7.07
N ASN A 117 -4.89 -15.81 -6.71
CA ASN A 117 -5.67 -14.73 -7.29
C ASN A 117 -5.19 -14.32 -8.69
N ASN A 118 -6.07 -13.71 -9.48
CA ASN A 118 -5.77 -13.22 -10.82
C ASN A 118 -4.82 -12.01 -10.77
N LYS A 119 -3.75 -12.03 -11.58
CA LYS A 119 -2.68 -11.03 -11.60
C LYS A 119 -3.19 -9.60 -11.88
N ALA A 120 -4.09 -9.44 -12.84
CA ALA A 120 -4.61 -8.12 -13.21
C ALA A 120 -5.44 -7.51 -12.07
N LYS A 121 -6.30 -8.31 -11.43
CA LYS A 121 -7.11 -7.88 -10.28
C LYS A 121 -6.27 -7.59 -9.05
N LEU A 122 -5.18 -8.36 -8.85
CA LEU A 122 -4.23 -8.10 -7.76
C LEU A 122 -3.49 -6.79 -7.96
N ALA A 123 -3.09 -6.46 -9.18
CA ALA A 123 -2.43 -5.19 -9.46
C ALA A 123 -3.36 -4.01 -9.11
N GLN A 124 -4.62 -4.05 -9.57
CA GLN A 124 -5.63 -3.04 -9.23
C GLN A 124 -5.84 -2.94 -7.71
N PHE A 125 -6.02 -4.08 -7.04
CA PHE A 125 -6.22 -4.13 -5.59
C PHE A 125 -5.00 -3.58 -4.84
N SER A 126 -3.79 -3.96 -5.23
CA SER A 126 -2.54 -3.50 -4.62
C SER A 126 -2.37 -1.97 -4.73
N PHE A 127 -2.75 -1.38 -5.86
CA PHE A 127 -2.68 0.07 -6.03
C PHE A 127 -3.79 0.81 -5.27
N LEU A 128 -5.00 0.26 -5.24
CA LEU A 128 -6.12 0.90 -4.53
C LEU A 128 -5.98 0.80 -3.02
N MET A 129 -5.46 -0.32 -2.49
CA MET A 129 -5.27 -0.49 -1.04
C MET A 129 -4.20 0.43 -0.45
N VAL A 130 -3.33 1.02 -1.26
CA VAL A 130 -2.29 1.94 -0.79
C VAL A 130 -2.79 3.38 -0.67
N ILE A 131 -3.85 3.74 -1.37
CA ILE A 131 -4.40 5.11 -1.39
C ILE A 131 -4.84 5.56 0.01
N PRO A 132 -5.67 4.80 0.77
CA PRO A 132 -6.11 5.23 2.08
C PRO A 132 -4.97 5.47 3.09
N PRO A 133 -3.95 4.58 3.24
CA PRO A 133 -2.81 4.86 4.10
C PRO A 133 -2.03 6.12 3.72
N ILE A 134 -1.77 6.33 2.43
CA ILE A 134 -1.06 7.52 1.95
C ILE A 134 -1.86 8.79 2.24
N LEU A 135 -3.16 8.78 1.97
CA LEU A 135 -4.02 9.93 2.28
C LEU A 135 -4.11 10.18 3.79
N GLY A 136 -4.16 9.12 4.60
CA GLY A 136 -4.17 9.21 6.06
C GLY A 136 -2.88 9.84 6.59
N GLU A 137 -1.72 9.42 6.09
CA GLU A 137 -0.42 9.98 6.44
C GLU A 137 -0.31 11.44 6.02
N ALA A 138 -0.66 11.77 4.78
CA ALA A 138 -0.67 13.15 4.29
C ALA A 138 -1.59 14.05 5.12
N LEU A 139 -2.76 13.56 5.53
CA LEU A 139 -3.67 14.32 6.39
C LEU A 139 -3.07 14.57 7.78
N LEU A 140 -2.43 13.57 8.37
CA LEU A 140 -1.74 13.70 9.65
C LEU A 140 -0.60 14.73 9.56
N ASP A 141 0.16 14.72 8.49
CA ASP A 141 1.25 15.67 8.27
C ASP A 141 0.73 17.11 8.12
N VAL A 142 -0.35 17.31 7.37
CA VAL A 142 -1.03 18.59 7.27
C VAL A 142 -1.53 19.06 8.64
N MET A 143 -2.12 18.17 9.44
CA MET A 143 -2.58 18.50 10.79
C MET A 143 -1.43 18.90 11.72
N LYS A 144 -0.27 18.25 11.64
CA LYS A 144 0.94 18.61 12.39
C LYS A 144 1.47 19.96 11.97
N MET A 145 1.54 20.24 10.65
CA MET A 145 1.92 21.55 10.12
C MET A 145 1.03 22.68 10.66
N VAL A 146 -0.28 22.47 10.70
CA VAL A 146 -1.24 23.43 11.25
C VAL A 146 -1.03 23.66 12.75
N LYS A 147 -0.59 22.63 13.50
CA LYS A 147 -0.26 22.74 14.93
C LYS A 147 1.11 23.37 15.19
N GLY A 148 1.86 23.74 14.15
CA GLY A 148 3.18 24.35 14.28
C GLY A 148 4.31 23.34 14.54
N GLU A 149 4.07 22.04 14.34
CA GLU A 149 5.13 21.04 14.38
C GLU A 149 5.86 21.04 13.03
N ASP A 150 7.20 21.06 13.05
CA ASP A 150 8.05 21.05 11.86
C ASP A 150 8.01 19.64 11.20
N VAL A 151 7.07 19.42 10.29
CA VAL A 151 6.96 18.16 9.54
C VAL A 151 7.87 18.17 8.30
N ALA A 152 8.07 19.34 7.71
CA ALA A 152 8.88 19.51 6.50
C ALA A 152 10.37 19.74 6.79
N GLY A 153 10.78 19.88 8.06
CA GLY A 153 12.13 20.25 8.43
C GLY A 153 12.54 21.58 7.78
N SER A 154 13.79 21.70 7.39
CA SER A 154 14.32 22.88 6.71
C SER A 154 14.10 22.93 5.20
N ILE A 155 13.13 22.17 4.65
CA ILE A 155 12.89 22.13 3.21
C ILE A 155 12.20 23.42 2.75
N PRO A 156 12.81 24.20 1.84
CA PRO A 156 12.19 25.43 1.34
C PRO A 156 10.85 25.16 0.64
N ALA A 157 9.86 26.00 0.88
CA ALA A 157 8.53 25.88 0.25
C ALA A 157 8.61 25.82 -1.29
N LEU A 158 9.61 26.52 -1.87
CA LEU A 158 9.89 26.47 -3.31
C LEU A 158 10.23 25.04 -3.79
N SER A 159 11.06 24.32 -3.03
CA SER A 159 11.45 22.94 -3.37
C SER A 159 10.25 22.00 -3.32
N LEU A 160 9.35 22.18 -2.36
CA LEU A 160 8.09 21.42 -2.27
C LEU A 160 7.17 21.73 -3.46
N ALA A 161 7.04 23.01 -3.83
CA ALA A 161 6.24 23.42 -4.97
C ALA A 161 6.79 22.86 -6.30
N VAL A 162 8.11 22.94 -6.51
CA VAL A 162 8.76 22.36 -7.70
C VAL A 162 8.61 20.85 -7.73
N GLY A 163 8.79 20.18 -6.60
CA GLY A 163 8.60 18.72 -6.49
C GLY A 163 7.15 18.31 -6.80
N PHE A 164 6.17 19.06 -6.31
CA PHE A 164 4.75 18.83 -6.61
C PHE A 164 4.46 18.96 -8.11
N VAL A 165 4.93 20.06 -8.74
CA VAL A 165 4.74 20.28 -10.19
C VAL A 165 5.44 19.21 -11.02
N ALA A 166 6.64 18.77 -10.60
CA ALA A 166 7.40 17.74 -11.32
C ALA A 166 6.78 16.35 -11.20
N ALA A 167 6.02 16.08 -10.13
CA ALA A 167 5.33 14.81 -9.90
C ALA A 167 3.98 14.73 -10.63
N PHE A 168 3.40 15.87 -11.05
CA PHE A 168 2.10 15.96 -11.72
C PHE A 168 2.26 15.85 -13.24
#